data_667aa610d27dd26263e5f7aab14370d6
#
_entry.id   667aa610d27dd26263e5f7aab14370d6
#
_cell.length_a   1.000
_cell.length_b   1.000
_cell.length_c   1.000
_cell.angle_alpha   90.00
_cell.angle_beta   90.00
_cell.angle_gamma   90.00
#
_symmetry.space_group_name_H-M   'P 1'
#
loop_
_entity.id
_entity.type
_entity.pdbx_description
1 polymer ?
#
loop_
_entity_poly.entity_id
_entity_poly.type
_entity_poly.pdbx_seq_one_letter_code
_entity_poly.pdbx_strand_id
1 'polypeptide(L)'
;MDKAKRKAIIAGNWKMNKTATEAAKLVDELIPAVKDASCEVVICTPYTDLVTAVEKTKGTNIYVGAENVHFEKSGAFTGEISADMLVDLGVEYVIVGHSERRQYFAETDQTVNKRALAALNAGLKVIICVGESLQQREEGVTEELVRMQTKIALRDVTAEQMA
;
A
#
# COMPACT_ATOMS: atom_id res chain seq x y z
N MET A 1 -22.74 5.33 0.25
CA MET A 1 -21.67 4.98 -0.69
C MET A 1 -22.24 3.97 -1.68
N ASP A 2 -22.19 4.29 -2.96
CA ASP A 2 -22.77 3.43 -4.02
C ASP A 2 -21.80 2.29 -4.34
N LYS A 3 -22.07 1.09 -3.83
CA LYS A 3 -21.24 -0.10 -4.04
C LYS A 3 -21.14 -0.51 -5.52
N ALA A 4 -22.10 -0.10 -6.36
CA ALA A 4 -22.10 -0.41 -7.79
C ALA A 4 -21.03 0.36 -8.58
N LYS A 5 -20.48 1.43 -8.00
CA LYS A 5 -19.41 2.26 -8.62
C LYS A 5 -18.00 1.88 -8.19
N ARG A 6 -17.85 0.96 -7.23
CA ARG A 6 -16.54 0.53 -6.77
C ARG A 6 -16.08 -0.74 -7.48
N LYS A 7 -14.96 -0.66 -8.15
CA LYS A 7 -14.26 -1.82 -8.70
C LYS A 7 -13.62 -2.61 -7.56
N ALA A 8 -13.73 -3.94 -7.59
CA ALA A 8 -13.04 -4.79 -6.64
C ALA A 8 -11.53 -4.72 -6.86
N ILE A 9 -10.76 -4.73 -5.78
CA ILE A 9 -9.29 -4.74 -5.80
C ILE A 9 -8.81 -6.01 -5.10
N ILE A 10 -7.94 -6.76 -5.76
CA ILE A 10 -7.21 -7.88 -5.16
C ILE A 10 -5.75 -7.49 -5.11
N ALA A 11 -5.27 -7.20 -3.91
CA ALA A 11 -3.90 -6.75 -3.66
C ALA A 11 -3.10 -7.83 -2.93
N GLY A 12 -2.00 -8.27 -3.54
CA GLY A 12 -1.04 -9.20 -2.94
C GLY A 12 0.12 -8.44 -2.30
N ASN A 13 0.26 -8.52 -0.98
CA ASN A 13 1.42 -7.99 -0.26
C ASN A 13 2.51 -9.07 -0.20
N TRP A 14 3.63 -8.85 -0.88
CA TRP A 14 4.73 -9.82 -0.95
C TRP A 14 5.55 -9.86 0.34
N LYS A 15 5.48 -8.79 1.11
CA LYS A 15 6.28 -8.60 2.32
C LYS A 15 7.78 -8.71 1.98
N MET A 16 8.60 -9.21 2.91
CA MET A 16 10.04 -9.38 2.69
C MET A 16 10.32 -10.71 1.97
N ASN A 17 9.85 -10.83 0.73
CA ASN A 17 10.07 -12.01 -0.11
C ASN A 17 10.42 -11.59 -1.53
N LYS A 18 11.16 -12.47 -2.22
CA LYS A 18 11.66 -12.35 -3.58
C LYS A 18 12.88 -11.43 -3.69
N THR A 19 13.72 -11.82 -4.59
CA THR A 19 14.75 -10.98 -5.20
C THR A 19 14.23 -10.45 -6.52
N ALA A 20 14.85 -9.44 -7.10
CA ALA A 20 14.42 -8.86 -8.38
C ALA A 20 14.32 -9.92 -9.50
N THR A 21 15.21 -10.93 -9.52
CA THR A 21 15.16 -12.04 -10.49
C THR A 21 13.95 -12.95 -10.26
N GLU A 22 13.63 -13.28 -9.01
CA GLU A 22 12.47 -14.10 -8.65
C GLU A 22 11.17 -13.32 -8.88
N ALA A 23 11.17 -12.03 -8.60
CA ALA A 23 10.07 -11.11 -8.89
C ALA A 23 9.74 -11.09 -10.38
N ALA A 24 10.76 -10.93 -11.23
CA ALA A 24 10.61 -10.98 -12.68
C ALA A 24 9.91 -12.26 -13.15
N LYS A 25 10.34 -13.42 -12.63
CA LYS A 25 9.77 -14.72 -12.98
C LYS A 25 8.31 -14.83 -12.51
N LEU A 26 8.02 -14.44 -11.28
CA LEU A 26 6.66 -14.50 -10.73
C LEU A 26 5.70 -13.59 -11.51
N VAL A 27 6.13 -12.39 -11.89
CA VAL A 27 5.30 -11.48 -12.69
C VAL A 27 5.00 -12.07 -14.07
N ASP A 28 5.98 -12.73 -14.73
CA ASP A 28 5.77 -13.41 -16.01
C ASP A 28 4.73 -14.55 -15.89
N GLU A 29 4.67 -15.24 -14.75
CA GLU A 29 3.68 -16.29 -14.46
C GLU A 29 2.29 -15.69 -14.13
N LEU A 30 2.24 -14.54 -13.46
CA LEU A 30 0.99 -13.87 -13.08
C LEU A 30 0.26 -13.25 -14.26
N ILE A 31 0.97 -12.62 -15.20
CA ILE A 31 0.36 -11.91 -16.33
C ILE A 31 -0.69 -12.76 -17.05
N PRO A 32 -0.37 -13.96 -17.55
CA PRO A 32 -1.37 -14.79 -18.23
C PRO A 32 -2.47 -15.30 -17.29
N ALA A 33 -2.16 -15.50 -16.02
CA ALA A 33 -3.10 -16.04 -15.04
C ALA A 33 -4.22 -15.04 -14.68
N VAL A 34 -3.95 -13.74 -14.76
CA VAL A 34 -4.89 -12.67 -14.34
C VAL A 34 -5.38 -11.78 -15.49
N LYS A 35 -5.01 -12.08 -16.74
CA LYS A 35 -5.34 -11.23 -17.92
C LYS A 35 -6.83 -10.93 -18.07
N ASP A 36 -7.69 -11.87 -17.68
CA ASP A 36 -9.14 -11.78 -17.83
C ASP A 36 -9.84 -11.43 -16.49
N ALA A 37 -9.09 -10.97 -15.47
CA ALA A 37 -9.64 -10.60 -14.18
C ALA A 37 -10.60 -9.40 -14.31
N SER A 38 -11.78 -9.51 -13.70
CA SER A 38 -12.78 -8.43 -13.65
C SER A 38 -12.52 -7.39 -12.54
N CYS A 39 -11.53 -7.64 -11.70
CA CYS A 39 -11.07 -6.76 -10.62
C CYS A 39 -9.77 -6.05 -10.99
N GLU A 40 -9.38 -5.04 -10.21
CA GLU A 40 -8.00 -4.54 -10.23
C GLU A 40 -7.08 -5.53 -9.53
N VAL A 41 -6.01 -5.92 -10.21
CA VAL A 41 -4.97 -6.79 -9.65
C VAL A 41 -3.79 -5.93 -9.27
N VAL A 42 -3.40 -5.94 -7.99
CA VAL A 42 -2.30 -5.15 -7.46
C VAL A 42 -1.26 -6.07 -6.85
N ILE A 43 0.01 -5.89 -7.20
CA ILE A 43 1.13 -6.53 -6.52
C ILE A 43 1.91 -5.48 -5.74
N CYS A 44 1.98 -5.64 -4.42
CA CYS A 44 2.78 -4.77 -3.56
C CYS A 44 4.09 -5.47 -3.22
N THR A 45 5.20 -4.91 -3.68
CA THR A 45 6.51 -5.55 -3.68
C THR A 45 7.53 -4.77 -2.84
N PRO A 46 8.62 -5.43 -2.36
CA PRO A 46 9.76 -4.74 -1.80
C PRO A 46 10.31 -3.66 -2.74
N TYR A 47 10.92 -2.61 -2.18
CA TYR A 47 11.49 -1.52 -2.97
C TYR A 47 12.50 -1.98 -4.01
N THR A 48 13.27 -3.03 -3.72
CA THR A 48 14.26 -3.62 -4.62
C THR A 48 13.66 -4.22 -5.88
N ASP A 49 12.35 -4.52 -5.87
CA ASP A 49 11.66 -5.20 -6.94
C ASP A 49 10.76 -4.28 -7.77
N LEU A 50 10.54 -3.03 -7.29
CA LEU A 50 9.60 -2.09 -7.91
C LEU A 50 9.93 -1.81 -9.38
N VAL A 51 11.19 -1.51 -9.70
CA VAL A 51 11.61 -1.23 -11.08
C VAL A 51 11.28 -2.43 -11.99
N THR A 52 11.68 -3.62 -11.57
CA THR A 52 11.41 -4.86 -12.30
C THR A 52 9.92 -5.12 -12.48
N ALA A 53 9.14 -4.94 -11.41
CA ALA A 53 7.70 -5.15 -11.44
C ALA A 53 7.01 -4.16 -12.40
N VAL A 54 7.32 -2.87 -12.32
CA VAL A 54 6.75 -1.84 -13.19
C VAL A 54 7.09 -2.09 -14.66
N GLU A 55 8.35 -2.39 -14.97
CA GLU A 55 8.76 -2.68 -16.35
C GLU A 55 8.01 -3.88 -16.94
N LYS A 56 7.87 -4.96 -16.16
CA LYS A 56 7.21 -6.19 -16.64
C LYS A 56 5.70 -6.10 -16.72
N THR A 57 5.06 -5.32 -15.87
CA THR A 57 3.59 -5.16 -15.90
C THR A 57 3.11 -4.11 -16.89
N LYS A 58 4.02 -3.39 -17.56
CA LYS A 58 3.68 -2.37 -18.52
C LYS A 58 2.80 -2.90 -19.67
N GLY A 59 1.63 -2.29 -19.83
CA GLY A 59 0.66 -2.72 -20.85
C GLY A 59 -0.19 -3.94 -20.46
N THR A 60 -0.13 -4.38 -19.20
CA THR A 60 -0.99 -5.43 -18.63
C THR A 60 -2.09 -4.81 -17.75
N ASN A 61 -2.92 -5.66 -17.13
CA ASN A 61 -3.93 -5.27 -16.15
C ASN A 61 -3.45 -5.38 -14.70
N ILE A 62 -2.13 -5.51 -14.47
CA ILE A 62 -1.53 -5.59 -13.15
C ILE A 62 -0.97 -4.21 -12.78
N TYR A 63 -1.36 -3.71 -11.63
CA TYR A 63 -0.85 -2.49 -11.01
C TYR A 63 0.24 -2.83 -10.01
N VAL A 64 1.23 -1.95 -9.88
CA VAL A 64 2.32 -2.12 -8.91
C VAL A 64 2.11 -1.20 -7.71
N GLY A 65 2.30 -1.76 -6.54
CA GLY A 65 2.27 -1.06 -5.26
C GLY A 65 3.58 -1.18 -4.51
N ALA A 66 3.88 -0.17 -3.70
CA ALA A 66 4.94 -0.23 -2.70
C ALA A 66 4.38 -0.69 -1.35
N GLU A 67 5.23 -1.31 -0.52
CA GLU A 67 4.85 -1.82 0.80
C GLU A 67 4.93 -0.78 1.91
N ASN A 68 5.48 0.40 1.61
CA ASN A 68 5.59 1.54 2.50
C ASN A 68 5.95 2.81 1.72
N VAL A 69 5.86 3.98 2.39
CA VAL A 69 6.32 5.28 1.89
C VAL A 69 6.66 6.19 3.06
N HIS A 70 7.66 7.05 2.92
CA HIS A 70 7.92 8.09 3.91
C HIS A 70 7.06 9.34 3.65
N PHE A 71 6.76 10.09 4.70
CA PHE A 71 5.88 11.26 4.60
C PHE A 71 6.62 12.57 4.24
N GLU A 72 7.94 12.61 4.33
CA GLU A 72 8.73 13.76 3.86
C GLU A 72 9.10 13.59 2.39
N LYS A 73 9.15 14.70 1.66
CA LYS A 73 9.49 14.70 0.24
C LYS A 73 10.97 14.37 -0.02
N SER A 74 11.84 14.85 0.85
CA SER A 74 13.30 14.66 0.78
C SER A 74 13.94 15.03 2.11
N GLY A 75 15.22 14.73 2.28
CA GLY A 75 15.99 15.18 3.44
C GLY A 75 16.85 14.08 4.07
N ALA A 76 17.25 14.29 5.31
CA ALA A 76 18.13 13.41 6.07
C ALA A 76 17.32 12.24 6.68
N PHE A 77 16.77 11.38 5.85
CA PHE A 77 15.97 10.21 6.21
C PHE A 77 16.60 8.95 5.59
N THR A 78 17.78 8.60 6.02
CA THR A 78 18.57 7.51 5.46
C THR A 78 17.77 6.19 5.43
N GLY A 79 17.62 5.62 4.22
CA GLY A 79 16.89 4.36 4.00
C GLY A 79 15.40 4.53 3.67
N GLU A 80 14.83 5.73 3.79
CA GLU A 80 13.43 5.99 3.45
C GLU A 80 13.23 6.31 1.96
N ILE A 81 12.04 6.04 1.47
CA ILE A 81 11.61 6.29 0.09
C ILE A 81 10.42 7.25 0.13
N SER A 82 10.51 8.37 -0.60
CA SER A 82 9.44 9.36 -0.67
C SER A 82 8.35 8.96 -1.67
N ALA A 83 7.18 9.60 -1.57
CA ALA A 83 6.10 9.39 -2.53
C ALA A 83 6.48 9.81 -3.94
N ASP A 84 7.22 10.91 -4.09
CA ASP A 84 7.70 11.39 -5.39
C ASP A 84 8.62 10.37 -6.08
N MET A 85 9.49 9.67 -5.33
CA MET A 85 10.32 8.59 -5.86
C MET A 85 9.49 7.40 -6.37
N LEU A 86 8.40 7.05 -5.69
CA LEU A 86 7.51 5.97 -6.11
C LEU A 86 6.74 6.34 -7.38
N VAL A 87 6.24 7.56 -7.47
CA VAL A 87 5.53 8.06 -8.65
C VAL A 87 6.44 8.11 -9.87
N ASP A 88 7.68 8.57 -9.70
CA ASP A 88 8.68 8.63 -10.79
C ASP A 88 8.97 7.23 -11.37
N LEU A 89 8.95 6.19 -10.54
CA LEU A 89 9.08 4.80 -10.99
C LEU A 89 7.84 4.27 -11.72
N GLY A 90 6.68 4.93 -11.61
CA GLY A 90 5.42 4.43 -12.15
C GLY A 90 4.64 3.51 -11.20
N VAL A 91 4.94 3.57 -9.90
CA VAL A 91 4.14 2.89 -8.86
C VAL A 91 2.81 3.62 -8.71
N GLU A 92 1.72 2.86 -8.59
CA GLU A 92 0.36 3.42 -8.49
C GLU A 92 -0.28 3.24 -7.11
N TYR A 93 0.11 2.24 -6.38
CA TYR A 93 -0.44 1.91 -5.06
C TYR A 93 0.63 1.96 -3.98
N VAL A 94 0.20 2.17 -2.74
CA VAL A 94 1.08 2.01 -1.57
C VAL A 94 0.32 1.51 -0.36
N ILE A 95 0.92 0.57 0.37
CA ILE A 95 0.44 0.11 1.67
C ILE A 95 0.99 1.05 2.75
N VAL A 96 0.14 1.48 3.69
CA VAL A 96 0.55 2.23 4.87
C VAL A 96 -0.07 1.64 6.14
N GLY A 97 0.66 1.68 7.25
CA GLY A 97 0.16 1.25 8.55
C GLY A 97 -0.01 -0.26 8.72
N HIS A 98 0.66 -1.07 7.90
CA HIS A 98 0.59 -2.53 8.04
C HIS A 98 0.94 -2.96 9.47
N SER A 99 0.26 -4.00 9.99
CA SER A 99 0.44 -4.47 11.38
C SER A 99 1.89 -4.78 11.74
N GLU A 100 2.66 -5.36 10.83
CA GLU A 100 4.09 -5.64 11.04
C GLU A 100 4.89 -4.34 11.22
N ARG A 101 4.56 -3.27 10.49
CA ARG A 101 5.26 -1.99 10.65
C ARG A 101 4.89 -1.29 11.95
N ARG A 102 3.65 -1.42 12.40
CA ARG A 102 3.23 -0.95 13.73
C ARG A 102 3.95 -1.72 14.83
N GLN A 103 4.08 -3.03 14.69
CA GLN A 103 4.67 -3.91 15.70
C GLN A 103 6.20 -3.82 15.75
N TYR A 104 6.87 -3.81 14.60
CA TYR A 104 8.34 -3.96 14.53
C TYR A 104 9.09 -2.67 14.22
N PHE A 105 8.41 -1.66 13.66
CA PHE A 105 9.04 -0.43 13.19
C PHE A 105 8.44 0.83 13.83
N ALA A 106 7.74 0.68 14.95
CA ALA A 106 7.18 1.77 15.77
C ALA A 106 6.26 2.74 15.00
N GLU A 107 5.57 2.29 13.94
CA GLU A 107 4.59 3.12 13.27
C GLU A 107 3.37 3.34 14.17
N THR A 108 2.97 4.60 14.29
CA THR A 108 1.80 5.04 15.05
C THR A 108 0.67 5.46 14.11
N ASP A 109 -0.55 5.62 14.65
CA ASP A 109 -1.68 6.12 13.85
C ASP A 109 -1.39 7.49 13.24
N GLN A 110 -0.65 8.35 13.93
CA GLN A 110 -0.25 9.66 13.45
C GLN A 110 0.76 9.57 12.29
N THR A 111 1.74 8.66 12.37
CA THR A 111 2.70 8.46 11.26
C THR A 111 2.02 7.81 10.06
N VAL A 112 1.06 6.92 10.28
CA VAL A 112 0.23 6.33 9.21
C VAL A 112 -0.58 7.39 8.50
N ASN A 113 -1.24 8.31 9.22
CA ASN A 113 -1.95 9.43 8.63
C ASN A 113 -1.04 10.32 7.78
N LYS A 114 0.15 10.70 8.30
CA LYS A 114 1.13 11.49 7.53
C LYS A 114 1.56 10.79 6.24
N ARG A 115 1.82 9.48 6.29
CA ARG A 115 2.18 8.66 5.12
C ARG A 115 1.02 8.61 4.10
N ALA A 116 -0.21 8.42 4.58
CA ALA A 116 -1.40 8.41 3.74
C ALA A 116 -1.58 9.74 3.01
N LEU A 117 -1.48 10.86 3.72
CA LEU A 117 -1.60 12.20 3.13
C LEU A 117 -0.49 12.49 2.11
N ALA A 118 0.76 12.14 2.42
CA ALA A 118 1.88 12.32 1.50
C ALA A 118 1.67 11.52 0.20
N ALA A 119 1.25 10.27 0.31
CA ALA A 119 0.98 9.41 -0.84
C ALA A 119 -0.21 9.91 -1.68
N LEU A 120 -1.33 10.26 -1.05
CA LEU A 120 -2.52 10.80 -1.72
C LEU A 120 -2.19 12.13 -2.45
N ASN A 121 -1.44 13.03 -1.80
CA ASN A 121 -1.03 14.30 -2.39
C ASN A 121 -0.07 14.13 -3.59
N ALA A 122 0.67 13.03 -3.64
CA ALA A 122 1.49 12.69 -4.79
C ALA A 122 0.73 11.95 -5.90
N GLY A 123 -0.55 11.61 -5.68
CA GLY A 123 -1.40 10.92 -6.65
C GLY A 123 -1.39 9.39 -6.56
N LEU A 124 -0.76 8.82 -5.52
CA LEU A 124 -0.82 7.38 -5.26
C LEU A 124 -2.18 6.96 -4.71
N LYS A 125 -2.63 5.77 -5.05
CA LYS A 125 -3.76 5.10 -4.40
C LYS A 125 -3.26 4.42 -3.12
N VAL A 126 -3.93 4.67 -2.00
CA VAL A 126 -3.43 4.23 -0.69
C VAL A 126 -4.25 3.07 -0.13
N ILE A 127 -3.56 2.02 0.30
CA ILE A 127 -4.13 0.91 1.06
C ILE A 127 -3.78 1.13 2.53
N ILE A 128 -4.75 1.62 3.30
CA ILE A 128 -4.56 1.88 4.74
C ILE A 128 -4.91 0.62 5.53
N CYS A 129 -3.93 0.10 6.27
CA CYS A 129 -4.13 -1.05 7.15
C CYS A 129 -4.52 -0.59 8.56
N VAL A 130 -5.59 -1.20 9.07
CA VAL A 130 -6.07 -1.05 10.44
C VAL A 130 -6.34 -2.43 11.03
N GLY A 131 -6.27 -2.56 12.34
CA GLY A 131 -6.54 -3.83 13.01
C GLY A 131 -5.95 -3.88 14.42
N GLU A 132 -6.47 -4.80 15.20
CA GLU A 132 -6.08 -5.07 16.58
C GLU A 132 -5.01 -6.17 16.69
N SER A 133 -4.33 -6.23 17.83
CA SER A 133 -3.53 -7.37 18.25
C SER A 133 -4.42 -8.51 18.77
N LEU A 134 -3.85 -9.72 18.88
CA LEU A 134 -4.55 -10.87 19.49
C LEU A 134 -5.04 -10.53 20.90
N GLN A 135 -4.19 -9.93 21.72
CA GLN A 135 -4.55 -9.52 23.09
C GLN A 135 -5.76 -8.57 23.08
N GLN A 136 -5.75 -7.54 22.24
CA GLN A 136 -6.85 -6.57 22.14
C GLN A 136 -8.15 -7.23 21.66
N ARG A 137 -8.05 -8.25 20.79
CA ARG A 137 -9.22 -9.06 20.38
C ARG A 137 -9.78 -9.85 21.55
N GLU A 138 -8.93 -10.49 22.33
CA GLU A 138 -9.31 -11.24 23.53
C GLU A 138 -9.92 -10.33 24.61
N GLU A 139 -9.45 -9.09 24.72
CA GLU A 139 -10.00 -8.05 25.58
C GLU A 139 -11.33 -7.45 25.06
N GLY A 140 -11.75 -7.77 23.84
CA GLY A 140 -13.01 -7.34 23.27
C GLY A 140 -13.06 -5.88 22.78
N VAL A 141 -11.89 -5.24 22.56
CA VAL A 141 -11.78 -3.80 22.18
C VAL A 141 -11.54 -3.58 20.69
N THR A 142 -11.78 -4.59 19.84
CA THR A 142 -11.53 -4.54 18.39
C THR A 142 -12.24 -3.37 17.72
N GLU A 143 -13.55 -3.18 18.00
CA GLU A 143 -14.36 -2.17 17.31
C GLU A 143 -13.89 -0.75 17.63
N GLU A 144 -13.62 -0.46 18.89
CA GLU A 144 -13.14 0.83 19.36
C GLU A 144 -11.77 1.16 18.74
N LEU A 145 -10.89 0.16 18.71
CA LEU A 145 -9.55 0.32 18.16
C LEU A 145 -9.58 0.59 16.66
N VAL A 146 -10.30 -0.23 15.90
CA VAL A 146 -10.41 -0.07 14.44
C VAL A 146 -11.09 1.26 14.09
N ARG A 147 -12.11 1.67 14.85
CA ARG A 147 -12.74 2.98 14.71
C ARG A 147 -11.76 4.11 14.96
N MET A 148 -10.98 4.03 16.02
CA MET A 148 -9.96 5.04 16.37
C MET A 148 -8.87 5.13 15.29
N GLN A 149 -8.29 4.00 14.90
CA GLN A 149 -7.26 3.93 13.87
C GLN A 149 -7.75 4.50 12.54
N THR A 150 -8.94 4.11 12.10
CA THR A 150 -9.56 4.62 10.86
C THR A 150 -9.78 6.13 10.93
N LYS A 151 -10.32 6.63 12.04
CA LYS A 151 -10.57 8.07 12.24
C LYS A 151 -9.28 8.89 12.20
N ILE A 152 -8.21 8.39 12.80
CA ILE A 152 -6.91 9.08 12.80
C ILE A 152 -6.27 8.99 11.42
N ALA A 153 -6.25 7.82 10.80
CA ALA A 153 -5.64 7.61 9.49
C ALA A 153 -6.28 8.47 8.38
N LEU A 154 -7.58 8.73 8.48
CA LEU A 154 -8.34 9.54 7.51
C LEU A 154 -8.44 11.03 7.88
N ARG A 155 -7.75 11.49 8.94
CA ARG A 155 -7.74 12.91 9.29
C ARG A 155 -7.19 13.73 8.13
N ASP A 156 -7.88 14.81 7.78
CA ASP A 156 -7.53 15.76 6.71
C ASP A 156 -7.49 15.14 5.29
N VAL A 157 -7.98 13.92 5.12
CA VAL A 157 -8.22 13.32 3.79
C VAL A 157 -9.51 13.93 3.22
N THR A 158 -9.44 14.46 1.99
CA THR A 158 -10.59 15.11 1.35
C THR A 158 -11.57 14.08 0.76
N ALA A 159 -12.79 14.55 0.45
CA ALA A 159 -13.81 13.71 -0.19
C ALA A 159 -13.35 13.23 -1.58
N GLU A 160 -12.63 14.06 -2.32
CA GLU A 160 -12.07 13.74 -3.64
C GLU A 160 -10.99 12.63 -3.53
N GLN A 161 -10.16 12.68 -2.49
CA GLN A 161 -9.14 11.64 -2.22
C GLN A 161 -9.74 10.31 -1.76
N MET A 162 -11.00 10.33 -1.30
CA MET A 162 -11.76 9.13 -0.91
C MET A 162 -12.56 8.51 -2.05
N ALA A 163 -12.68 9.17 -3.18
CA ALA A 163 -13.45 8.72 -4.35
C ALA A 163 -12.62 7.79 -5.21
#